data_8f9fd80bb06d359cad287a262529caa7
#
_entry.id   8f9fd80bb06d359cad287a262529caa7
#
_cell.length_a   1.000
_cell.length_b   1.000
_cell.length_c   1.000
_cell.angle_alpha   90.00
_cell.angle_beta   90.00
_cell.angle_gamma   90.00
#
_symmetry.space_group_name_H-M   'P 1'
#
loop_
_entity.id
_entity.type
_entity.pdbx_description
1 polymer ?
#
loop_
_entity_poly.entity_id
_entity_poly.type
_entity_poly.pdbx_seq_one_letter_code
_entity_poly.pdbx_strand_id
1 'polypeptide(L)'
;MNIYSKLFQLQQEFKSAKNQENKFGKYNFRNIEIMLSELKPLLNKLGLVITFNEEFINDGFLKSTVSLIDTEDGETVSTNSICAIDSDVKGMSNSQATGCALTYSRKYSLQALLAIDDGKSDPDSMNGNDFNNNSKPQNKSMTTAEKVSSILEQISECNTIEDLTDLWGKLKNWTKNETIKTAFTTKKQMIING
;
A
#
# COMPACT_ATOMS: atom_id res chain seq x y z
N MET A 1 39.25 5.97 -6.27
CA MET A 1 38.19 5.48 -7.21
C MET A 1 37.05 6.48 -7.08
N ASN A 2 36.53 7.02 -8.17
CA ASN A 2 35.45 8.01 -8.11
C ASN A 2 34.13 7.40 -7.59
N ILE A 3 33.23 8.24 -7.11
CA ILE A 3 31.97 7.80 -6.49
C ILE A 3 31.09 6.96 -7.43
N TYR A 4 31.09 7.24 -8.74
CA TYR A 4 30.30 6.46 -9.70
C TYR A 4 30.84 5.03 -9.86
N SER A 5 32.16 4.85 -9.81
CA SER A 5 32.76 3.51 -9.81
C SER A 5 32.47 2.75 -8.53
N LYS A 6 32.43 3.43 -7.39
CA LYS A 6 32.03 2.86 -6.08
C LYS A 6 30.55 2.50 -6.08
N LEU A 7 29.69 3.36 -6.63
CA LEU A 7 28.24 3.08 -6.79
C LEU A 7 28.01 1.89 -7.72
N PHE A 8 28.69 1.82 -8.86
CA PHE A 8 28.60 0.68 -9.76
C PHE A 8 28.95 -0.63 -9.06
N GLN A 9 30.06 -0.67 -8.32
CA GLN A 9 30.43 -1.86 -7.55
C GLN A 9 29.38 -2.20 -6.49
N LEU A 10 28.84 -1.20 -5.80
CA LEU A 10 27.80 -1.37 -4.80
C LEU A 10 26.53 -2.00 -5.41
N GLN A 11 26.09 -1.52 -6.59
CA GLN A 11 24.94 -2.06 -7.32
C GLN A 11 25.15 -3.50 -7.80
N GLN A 12 26.40 -3.90 -8.11
CA GLN A 12 26.71 -5.27 -8.51
C GLN A 12 26.76 -6.25 -7.32
N GLU A 13 27.32 -5.81 -6.19
CA GLU A 13 27.54 -6.66 -5.03
C GLU A 13 26.31 -6.74 -4.10
N PHE A 14 25.50 -5.68 -4.03
CA PHE A 14 24.35 -5.64 -3.13
C PHE A 14 23.19 -6.48 -3.65
N LYS A 15 22.80 -7.47 -2.86
CA LYS A 15 21.65 -8.33 -3.15
C LYS A 15 20.80 -8.42 -1.90
N SER A 16 19.65 -7.77 -1.91
CA SER A 16 18.67 -7.90 -0.83
C SER A 16 17.48 -8.76 -1.29
N ALA A 17 17.28 -9.87 -0.61
CA ALA A 17 16.17 -10.76 -0.90
C ALA A 17 14.85 -10.21 -0.30
N LYS A 18 13.70 -10.55 -0.92
CA LYS A 18 12.37 -10.30 -0.36
C LYS A 18 12.07 -11.36 0.70
N ASN A 19 12.67 -11.25 1.89
CA ASN A 19 12.61 -12.28 2.93
C ASN A 19 11.52 -12.03 4.00
N GLN A 20 10.81 -10.90 3.91
CA GLN A 20 9.72 -10.57 4.83
C GLN A 20 8.38 -10.90 4.21
N GLU A 21 7.58 -11.72 4.89
CA GLU A 21 6.23 -12.07 4.47
C GLU A 21 5.22 -11.11 5.09
N ASN A 22 4.44 -10.44 4.25
CA ASN A 22 3.23 -9.77 4.71
C ASN A 22 2.11 -10.81 4.86
N LYS A 23 1.83 -11.21 6.10
CA LYS A 23 0.81 -12.23 6.41
C LYS A 23 -0.61 -11.82 5.97
N PHE A 24 -0.90 -10.52 5.93
CA PHE A 24 -2.19 -9.99 5.47
C PHE A 24 -2.31 -10.02 3.95
N GLY A 25 -1.27 -9.55 3.24
CA GLY A 25 -1.24 -9.46 1.78
C GLY A 25 -0.75 -10.73 1.09
N LYS A 26 -0.18 -11.70 1.83
CA LYS A 26 0.45 -12.93 1.29
C LYS A 26 1.49 -12.67 0.21
N TYR A 27 2.30 -11.62 0.39
CA TYR A 27 3.41 -11.30 -0.49
C TYR A 27 4.70 -11.04 0.30
N ASN A 28 5.83 -11.32 -0.34
CA ASN A 28 7.14 -11.03 0.24
C ASN A 28 7.57 -9.61 -0.11
N PHE A 29 8.15 -8.91 0.87
CA PHE A 29 8.64 -7.55 0.70
C PHE A 29 10.05 -7.39 1.30
N ARG A 30 10.74 -6.31 0.89
CA ARG A 30 11.99 -5.86 1.49
C ARG A 30 11.69 -4.88 2.61
N ASN A 31 12.35 -5.08 3.73
CA ASN A 31 12.32 -4.15 4.85
C ASN A 31 13.54 -3.23 4.78
N ILE A 32 13.36 -1.92 5.01
CA ILE A 32 14.44 -0.93 4.94
C ILE A 32 15.53 -1.21 5.98
N GLU A 33 15.17 -1.67 7.19
CA GLU A 33 16.13 -1.98 8.26
C GLU A 33 17.06 -3.13 7.83
N ILE A 34 16.50 -4.17 7.21
CA ILE A 34 17.28 -5.30 6.69
C ILE A 34 18.18 -4.83 5.56
N MET A 35 17.65 -4.06 4.60
CA MET A 35 18.44 -3.51 3.50
C MET A 35 19.63 -2.72 4.02
N LEU A 36 19.42 -1.84 5.01
CA LEU A 36 20.49 -1.06 5.61
C LEU A 36 21.51 -1.92 6.37
N SER A 37 21.05 -2.97 7.05
CA SER A 37 21.97 -3.89 7.76
C SER A 37 22.85 -4.68 6.79
N GLU A 38 22.29 -5.14 5.68
CA GLU A 38 23.01 -5.86 4.61
C GLU A 38 23.95 -4.92 3.82
N LEU A 39 23.60 -3.64 3.70
CA LEU A 39 24.36 -2.64 2.97
C LEU A 39 25.57 -2.12 3.73
N LYS A 40 25.49 -1.97 5.05
CA LYS A 40 26.56 -1.41 5.89
C LYS A 40 27.94 -2.04 5.69
N PRO A 41 28.12 -3.36 5.60
CA PRO A 41 29.42 -3.95 5.34
C PRO A 41 30.04 -3.50 3.99
N LEU A 42 29.21 -3.36 2.97
CA LEU A 42 29.64 -2.91 1.63
C LEU A 42 30.01 -1.44 1.65
N LEU A 43 29.22 -0.59 2.32
CA LEU A 43 29.53 0.82 2.51
C LEU A 43 30.88 1.01 3.21
N ASN A 44 31.11 0.26 4.29
CA ASN A 44 32.37 0.29 5.02
C ASN A 44 33.56 -0.14 4.13
N LYS A 45 33.40 -1.22 3.35
CA LYS A 45 34.42 -1.72 2.41
C LYS A 45 34.83 -0.66 1.37
N LEU A 46 33.87 0.15 0.89
CA LEU A 46 34.04 1.12 -0.17
C LEU A 46 34.34 2.56 0.34
N GLY A 47 34.38 2.76 1.65
CA GLY A 47 34.53 4.09 2.23
C GLY A 47 33.37 5.03 1.92
N LEU A 48 32.15 4.52 2.00
CA LEU A 48 30.93 5.27 1.68
C LEU A 48 30.03 5.41 2.90
N VAL A 49 29.24 6.48 2.92
CA VAL A 49 28.18 6.69 3.90
C VAL A 49 26.88 7.04 3.20
N ILE A 50 25.76 6.62 3.78
CA ILE A 50 24.41 6.98 3.32
C ILE A 50 23.75 7.88 4.34
N THR A 51 23.11 8.95 3.84
CA THR A 51 22.23 9.83 4.61
C THR A 51 20.86 9.91 3.96
N PHE A 52 19.83 10.20 4.76
CA PHE A 52 18.49 10.48 4.30
C PHE A 52 18.10 11.89 4.73
N ASN A 53 17.49 12.63 3.83
CA ASN A 53 16.85 13.92 4.10
C ASN A 53 15.40 13.86 3.68
N GLU A 54 14.49 14.21 4.59
CA GLU A 54 13.07 14.20 4.35
C GLU A 54 12.50 15.61 4.37
N GLU A 55 11.62 15.89 3.43
CA GLU A 55 10.87 17.14 3.34
C GLU A 55 9.41 16.91 2.99
N PHE A 56 8.52 17.68 3.61
CA PHE A 56 7.12 17.75 3.20
C PHE A 56 7.00 18.67 1.99
N ILE A 57 6.41 18.16 0.88
CA ILE A 57 6.38 18.92 -0.37
C ILE A 57 5.07 19.70 -0.50
N ASN A 58 3.94 19.13 -0.14
CA ASN A 58 2.59 19.74 -0.16
C ASN A 58 1.63 18.82 0.60
N ASP A 59 0.36 19.19 0.64
CA ASP A 59 -0.75 18.52 1.31
C ASP A 59 -0.69 16.98 1.29
N GLY A 60 0.07 16.41 2.24
CA GLY A 60 0.12 14.99 2.46
C GLY A 60 1.16 14.22 1.65
N PHE A 61 2.17 14.87 1.06
CA PHE A 61 3.29 14.18 0.41
C PHE A 61 4.62 14.40 1.13
N LEU A 62 5.38 13.32 1.24
CA LEU A 62 6.73 13.28 1.81
C LEU A 62 7.72 12.90 0.71
N LYS A 63 8.79 13.69 0.56
CA LYS A 63 9.94 13.37 -0.28
C LYS A 63 11.07 12.91 0.60
N SER A 64 11.68 11.77 0.28
CA SER A 64 12.91 11.30 0.90
C SER A 64 14.02 11.30 -0.14
N THR A 65 15.09 12.02 0.13
CA THR A 65 16.31 12.04 -0.67
C THR A 65 17.36 11.19 0.03
N VAL A 66 17.84 10.14 -0.63
CA VAL A 66 19.00 9.37 -0.20
C VAL A 66 20.25 9.92 -0.88
N SER A 67 21.30 10.12 -0.11
CA SER A 67 22.60 10.56 -0.60
C SER A 67 23.67 9.54 -0.24
N LEU A 68 24.40 9.07 -1.25
CA LEU A 68 25.61 8.28 -1.12
C LEU A 68 26.79 9.24 -1.17
N ILE A 69 27.60 9.25 -0.14
CA ILE A 69 28.71 10.21 0.03
C ILE A 69 30.01 9.42 0.15
N ASP A 70 31.00 9.82 -0.62
CA ASP A 70 32.37 9.31 -0.46
C ASP A 70 33.03 9.96 0.75
N THR A 71 33.59 9.16 1.65
CA THR A 71 34.20 9.66 2.89
C THR A 71 35.56 10.24 2.67
N GLU A 72 36.19 10.01 1.52
CA GLU A 72 37.56 10.54 1.20
C GLU A 72 37.51 11.97 0.68
N ASP A 73 36.60 12.29 -0.22
CA ASP A 73 36.55 13.58 -0.92
C ASP A 73 35.21 14.31 -0.79
N GLY A 74 34.18 13.67 -0.24
CA GLY A 74 32.86 14.23 -0.07
C GLY A 74 32.00 14.24 -1.35
N GLU A 75 32.48 13.64 -2.46
CA GLU A 75 31.63 13.47 -3.65
C GLU A 75 30.31 12.79 -3.30
N THR A 76 29.23 13.24 -3.91
CA THR A 76 27.88 12.80 -3.55
C THR A 76 27.04 12.47 -4.77
N VAL A 77 26.36 11.34 -4.71
CA VAL A 77 25.31 10.95 -5.67
C VAL A 77 24.00 10.80 -4.90
N SER A 78 22.93 11.42 -5.38
CA SER A 78 21.65 11.41 -4.70
C SER A 78 20.51 11.03 -5.63
N THR A 79 19.51 10.39 -5.06
CA THR A 79 18.20 10.17 -5.71
C THR A 79 17.08 10.37 -4.69
N ASN A 80 15.86 10.48 -5.15
CA ASN A 80 14.73 10.69 -4.25
C ASN A 80 13.52 9.85 -4.63
N SER A 81 12.60 9.74 -3.70
CA SER A 81 11.26 9.20 -3.90
C SER A 81 10.23 10.06 -3.20
N ILE A 82 8.99 9.99 -3.66
CA ILE A 82 7.85 10.68 -3.09
C ILE A 82 6.84 9.64 -2.63
N CYS A 83 6.30 9.83 -1.42
CA CYS A 83 5.29 8.97 -0.84
C CYS A 83 4.13 9.81 -0.30
N ALA A 84 2.90 9.41 -0.56
CA ALA A 84 1.72 10.01 0.06
C ALA A 84 1.65 9.61 1.54
N ILE A 85 1.25 10.55 2.39
CA ILE A 85 0.90 10.29 3.79
C ILE A 85 -0.59 10.00 3.84
N ASP A 86 -0.97 8.76 4.06
CA ASP A 86 -2.36 8.38 4.19
C ASP A 86 -2.82 8.62 5.64
N SER A 87 -3.41 9.79 5.89
CA SER A 87 -3.92 10.19 7.20
C SER A 87 -5.29 9.59 7.55
N ASP A 88 -5.99 9.01 6.57
CA ASP A 88 -7.36 8.53 6.74
C ASP A 88 -7.45 7.02 7.04
N VAL A 89 -6.32 6.37 7.33
CA VAL A 89 -6.29 4.95 7.67
C VAL A 89 -6.96 4.73 9.02
N LYS A 90 -8.06 4.00 9.02
CA LYS A 90 -8.83 3.69 10.22
C LYS A 90 -7.98 2.95 11.26
N GLY A 91 -7.87 3.51 12.45
CA GLY A 91 -7.10 2.94 13.57
C GLY A 91 -5.62 3.34 13.59
N MET A 92 -5.20 4.26 12.74
CA MET A 92 -3.84 4.80 12.70
C MET A 92 -3.85 6.29 13.07
N SER A 93 -2.95 6.72 13.94
CA SER A 93 -2.76 8.16 14.21
C SER A 93 -1.96 8.83 13.09
N ASN A 94 -2.06 10.15 12.96
CA ASN A 94 -1.30 10.92 11.97
C ASN A 94 0.21 10.68 12.10
N SER A 95 0.73 10.57 13.33
CA SER A 95 2.15 10.27 13.57
C SER A 95 2.54 8.88 13.07
N GLN A 96 1.65 7.88 13.22
CA GLN A 96 1.88 6.54 12.66
C GLN A 96 1.83 6.55 11.12
N ALA A 97 0.88 7.28 10.52
CA ALA A 97 0.80 7.45 9.07
C ALA A 97 2.08 8.09 8.51
N THR A 98 2.57 9.15 9.17
CA THR A 98 3.86 9.78 8.82
C THR A 98 5.03 8.80 8.95
N GLY A 99 5.10 8.00 10.02
CA GLY A 99 6.13 6.98 10.21
C GLY A 99 6.11 5.91 9.11
N CYS A 100 4.92 5.48 8.67
CA CYS A 100 4.77 4.59 7.52
C CYS A 100 5.30 5.24 6.23
N ALA A 101 4.90 6.47 5.94
CA ALA A 101 5.35 7.21 4.75
C ALA A 101 6.88 7.38 4.74
N LEU A 102 7.50 7.72 5.89
CA LEU A 102 8.96 7.78 6.05
C LEU A 102 9.64 6.46 5.71
N THR A 103 9.12 5.36 6.24
CA THR A 103 9.67 4.02 5.99
C THR A 103 9.60 3.65 4.50
N TYR A 104 8.46 3.91 3.85
CA TYR A 104 8.27 3.63 2.44
C TYR A 104 9.12 4.53 1.54
N SER A 105 9.15 5.84 1.80
CA SER A 105 9.92 6.77 0.98
C SER A 105 11.42 6.50 1.06
N ARG A 106 11.98 6.23 2.25
CA ARG A 106 13.38 5.79 2.40
C ARG A 106 13.69 4.50 1.65
N LYS A 107 12.79 3.52 1.74
CA LYS A 107 12.96 2.26 1.03
C LYS A 107 13.00 2.46 -0.48
N TYR A 108 12.09 3.24 -1.03
CA TYR A 108 12.03 3.46 -2.48
C TYR A 108 13.18 4.33 -2.99
N SER A 109 13.59 5.37 -2.26
CA SER A 109 14.76 6.16 -2.65
C SER A 109 16.04 5.32 -2.64
N LEU A 110 16.21 4.44 -1.62
CA LEU A 110 17.36 3.53 -1.56
C LEU A 110 17.34 2.49 -2.69
N GLN A 111 16.19 1.92 -3.00
CA GLN A 111 16.03 0.99 -4.12
C GLN A 111 16.39 1.66 -5.46
N ALA A 112 15.96 2.91 -5.67
CA ALA A 112 16.29 3.67 -6.87
C ALA A 112 17.79 3.95 -6.97
N LEU A 113 18.46 4.34 -5.87
CA LEU A 113 19.92 4.56 -5.84
C LEU A 113 20.68 3.29 -6.19
N LEU A 114 20.25 2.15 -5.67
CA LEU A 114 20.91 0.86 -5.83
C LEU A 114 20.46 0.11 -7.10
N ALA A 115 19.59 0.71 -7.92
CA ALA A 115 19.02 0.10 -9.14
C ALA A 115 18.41 -1.29 -8.87
N ILE A 116 17.72 -1.46 -7.73
CA ILE A 116 17.11 -2.73 -7.34
C ILE A 116 15.77 -2.87 -8.02
N ASP A 117 15.63 -3.91 -8.85
CA ASP A 117 14.36 -4.29 -9.43
C ASP A 117 13.37 -4.79 -8.36
N ASP A 118 12.13 -4.36 -8.48
CA ASP A 118 11.05 -4.80 -7.60
C ASP A 118 10.58 -6.23 -7.91
N GLY A 119 11.05 -6.80 -9.03
CA GLY A 119 10.70 -8.15 -9.50
C GLY A 119 9.19 -8.33 -9.71
N LYS A 120 8.45 -7.23 -9.86
CA LYS A 120 7.08 -7.24 -10.34
C LYS A 120 7.12 -7.20 -11.86
N SER A 121 6.34 -8.06 -12.50
CA SER A 121 6.10 -7.94 -13.93
C SER A 121 5.58 -6.53 -14.24
N ASP A 122 6.06 -5.97 -15.34
CA ASP A 122 5.55 -4.71 -15.85
C ASP A 122 4.01 -4.78 -15.92
N PRO A 123 3.26 -3.80 -15.41
CA PRO A 123 1.81 -3.78 -15.54
C PRO A 123 1.33 -4.00 -16.98
N ASP A 124 2.06 -3.53 -17.97
CA ASP A 124 1.77 -3.73 -19.39
C ASP A 124 2.00 -5.18 -19.88
N SER A 125 2.78 -5.98 -19.15
CA SER A 125 2.99 -7.40 -19.45
C SER A 125 1.91 -8.30 -18.81
N MET A 126 1.08 -7.75 -17.92
CA MET A 126 -0.03 -8.48 -17.31
C MET A 126 -1.21 -8.51 -18.28
N ASN A 127 -1.55 -9.68 -18.82
CA ASN A 127 -2.80 -9.87 -19.55
C ASN A 127 -3.98 -9.54 -18.61
N GLY A 128 -5.04 -8.90 -19.13
CA GLY A 128 -6.17 -8.40 -18.33
C GLY A 128 -6.83 -9.41 -17.38
N ASN A 129 -6.54 -10.71 -17.50
CA ASN A 129 -6.96 -11.75 -16.57
C ASN A 129 -6.07 -11.85 -15.32
N ASP A 130 -4.83 -11.33 -15.34
CA ASP A 130 -3.92 -11.38 -14.20
C ASP A 130 -4.23 -10.28 -13.17
N PHE A 131 -4.88 -9.20 -13.60
CA PHE A 131 -5.40 -8.18 -12.68
C PHE A 131 -6.52 -8.71 -11.77
N ASN A 132 -7.22 -9.78 -12.19
CA ASN A 132 -8.30 -10.38 -11.40
C ASN A 132 -7.82 -11.42 -10.38
N ASN A 133 -6.60 -11.98 -10.51
CA ASN A 133 -6.15 -13.07 -9.65
C ASN A 133 -5.17 -12.68 -8.53
N ASN A 134 -4.56 -11.48 -8.57
CA ASN A 134 -3.60 -11.03 -7.56
C ASN A 134 -4.05 -9.82 -6.73
N SER A 135 -5.15 -9.23 -7.04
CA SER A 135 -5.85 -8.30 -6.17
C SER A 135 -6.98 -9.05 -5.45
N LYS A 136 -6.65 -9.77 -4.35
CA LYS A 136 -7.63 -9.75 -3.26
C LYS A 136 -7.81 -8.27 -2.92
N PRO A 137 -9.05 -7.79 -2.85
CA PRO A 137 -9.31 -6.37 -2.76
C PRO A 137 -8.58 -5.83 -1.53
N GLN A 138 -7.60 -4.93 -1.73
CA GLN A 138 -7.52 -3.84 -0.79
C GLN A 138 -8.95 -3.37 -0.64
N ASN A 139 -9.48 -3.39 0.59
CA ASN A 139 -10.75 -2.83 0.95
C ASN A 139 -10.82 -1.41 0.36
N LYS A 140 -11.21 -1.28 -0.91
CA LYS A 140 -11.90 -0.09 -1.35
C LYS A 140 -13.13 -0.10 -0.45
N SER A 141 -13.13 0.76 0.55
CA SER A 141 -14.34 1.00 1.30
C SER A 141 -15.38 1.37 0.25
N MET A 142 -16.28 0.44 -0.04
CA MET A 142 -17.38 0.67 -0.97
C MET A 142 -17.97 2.01 -0.60
N THR A 143 -18.15 2.88 -1.56
CA THR A 143 -18.82 4.14 -1.33
C THR A 143 -20.18 3.86 -0.71
N THR A 144 -20.75 4.80 0.03
CA THR A 144 -22.09 4.62 0.62
C THR A 144 -23.11 4.24 -0.44
N ALA A 145 -22.99 4.74 -1.66
CA ALA A 145 -23.86 4.42 -2.80
C ALA A 145 -23.70 2.93 -3.24
N GLU A 146 -22.48 2.44 -3.37
CA GLU A 146 -22.21 1.04 -3.75
C GLU A 146 -22.71 0.05 -2.68
N LYS A 147 -22.59 0.41 -1.40
CA LYS A 147 -23.14 -0.40 -0.29
C LYS A 147 -24.66 -0.43 -0.32
N VAL A 148 -25.32 0.69 -0.58
CA VAL A 148 -26.77 0.76 -0.73
C VAL A 148 -27.22 -0.09 -1.90
N SER A 149 -26.58 -0.02 -3.07
CA SER A 149 -26.90 -0.87 -4.24
C SER A 149 -26.77 -2.36 -3.93
N SER A 150 -25.70 -2.80 -3.28
CA SER A 150 -25.52 -4.20 -2.89
C SER A 150 -26.57 -4.67 -1.89
N ILE A 151 -27.00 -3.82 -0.96
CA ILE A 151 -28.08 -4.14 -0.01
C ILE A 151 -29.42 -4.26 -0.72
N LEU A 152 -29.72 -3.38 -1.69
CA LEU A 152 -30.94 -3.44 -2.49
C LEU A 152 -31.01 -4.73 -3.33
N GLU A 153 -29.90 -5.19 -3.89
CA GLU A 153 -29.78 -6.48 -4.56
C GLU A 153 -30.16 -7.65 -3.61
N GLN A 154 -29.53 -7.71 -2.43
CA GLN A 154 -29.81 -8.73 -1.43
C GLN A 154 -31.28 -8.74 -1.00
N ILE A 155 -31.90 -7.56 -0.83
CA ILE A 155 -33.33 -7.45 -0.54
C ILE A 155 -34.19 -8.04 -1.70
N SER A 156 -33.79 -7.79 -2.93
CA SER A 156 -34.51 -8.28 -4.11
C SER A 156 -34.49 -9.82 -4.24
N GLU A 157 -33.41 -10.44 -3.77
CA GLU A 157 -33.22 -11.92 -3.81
C GLU A 157 -33.95 -12.66 -2.71
N CYS A 158 -34.41 -12.01 -1.63
CA CYS A 158 -35.17 -12.63 -0.56
C CYS A 158 -36.54 -13.14 -1.09
N ASN A 159 -36.85 -14.41 -0.91
CA ASN A 159 -38.11 -15.02 -1.35
C ASN A 159 -39.07 -15.36 -0.20
N THR A 160 -38.58 -15.30 1.05
CA THR A 160 -39.37 -15.57 2.24
C THR A 160 -39.30 -14.44 3.26
N ILE A 161 -40.29 -14.38 4.15
CA ILE A 161 -40.31 -13.41 5.27
C ILE A 161 -39.15 -13.69 6.24
N GLU A 162 -38.75 -14.95 6.39
CA GLU A 162 -37.65 -15.36 7.27
C GLU A 162 -36.32 -14.82 6.72
N ASP A 163 -36.03 -15.03 5.42
CA ASP A 163 -34.82 -14.50 4.77
C ASP A 163 -34.73 -12.98 4.92
N LEU A 164 -35.87 -12.30 4.72
CA LEU A 164 -35.92 -10.85 4.80
C LEU A 164 -35.68 -10.37 6.25
N THR A 165 -36.20 -11.09 7.26
CA THR A 165 -35.98 -10.75 8.67
C THR A 165 -34.55 -10.97 9.11
N ASP A 166 -33.94 -12.07 8.69
CA ASP A 166 -32.52 -12.38 8.95
C ASP A 166 -31.58 -11.33 8.32
N LEU A 167 -31.88 -10.92 7.10
CA LEU A 167 -31.13 -9.88 6.41
C LEU A 167 -31.25 -8.54 7.16
N TRP A 168 -32.45 -8.16 7.62
CA TRP A 168 -32.67 -6.97 8.42
C TRP A 168 -31.86 -6.96 9.73
N GLY A 169 -31.78 -8.11 10.40
CA GLY A 169 -31.01 -8.29 11.63
C GLY A 169 -29.49 -8.04 11.41
N LYS A 170 -28.98 -8.39 10.23
CA LYS A 170 -27.57 -8.17 9.83
C LYS A 170 -27.28 -6.72 9.46
N LEU A 171 -28.27 -5.94 9.09
CA LEU A 171 -28.14 -4.57 8.57
C LEU A 171 -28.36 -3.48 9.64
N LYS A 172 -28.03 -3.74 10.92
CA LYS A 172 -28.24 -2.82 12.05
C LYS A 172 -27.78 -1.38 11.81
N ASN A 173 -26.68 -1.18 11.09
CA ASN A 173 -26.12 0.14 10.79
C ASN A 173 -26.87 0.88 9.67
N TRP A 174 -27.74 0.23 8.94
CA TRP A 174 -28.47 0.75 7.78
C TRP A 174 -29.96 0.96 8.03
N THR A 175 -30.46 0.64 9.22
CA THR A 175 -31.88 0.76 9.59
C THR A 175 -32.40 2.19 9.58
N LYS A 176 -31.52 3.19 9.55
CA LYS A 176 -31.88 4.63 9.42
C LYS A 176 -31.89 5.13 7.97
N ASN A 177 -31.47 4.31 7.00
CA ASN A 177 -31.44 4.71 5.58
C ASN A 177 -32.82 4.54 4.97
N GLU A 178 -33.43 5.63 4.52
CA GLU A 178 -34.83 5.63 4.03
C GLU A 178 -35.00 4.79 2.74
N THR A 179 -34.01 4.77 1.85
CA THR A 179 -34.05 3.96 0.62
C THR A 179 -34.11 2.47 0.94
N ILE A 180 -33.31 2.02 1.91
CA ILE A 180 -33.27 0.64 2.35
C ILE A 180 -34.57 0.26 3.08
N LYS A 181 -35.09 1.13 3.96
CA LYS A 181 -36.37 0.90 4.63
C LYS A 181 -37.53 0.73 3.65
N THR A 182 -37.60 1.61 2.65
CA THR A 182 -38.61 1.56 1.62
C THR A 182 -38.54 0.24 0.85
N ALA A 183 -37.33 -0.17 0.44
CA ALA A 183 -37.13 -1.43 -0.28
C ALA A 183 -37.56 -2.66 0.56
N PHE A 184 -37.22 -2.68 1.85
CA PHE A 184 -37.67 -3.73 2.79
C PHE A 184 -39.19 -3.79 2.90
N THR A 185 -39.83 -2.64 3.09
CA THR A 185 -41.29 -2.56 3.22
C THR A 185 -42.01 -3.05 1.96
N THR A 186 -41.53 -2.60 0.80
CA THR A 186 -42.08 -3.00 -0.50
C THR A 186 -41.90 -4.50 -0.72
N LYS A 187 -40.71 -5.06 -0.48
CA LYS A 187 -40.44 -6.49 -0.65
C LYS A 187 -41.27 -7.34 0.29
N LYS A 188 -41.41 -6.91 1.57
CA LYS A 188 -42.27 -7.60 2.54
C LYS A 188 -43.73 -7.67 2.08
N GLN A 189 -44.24 -6.55 1.54
CA GLN A 189 -45.60 -6.53 1.00
C GLN A 189 -45.77 -7.46 -0.23
N MET A 190 -44.76 -7.51 -1.11
CA MET A 190 -44.78 -8.43 -2.26
C MET A 190 -44.80 -9.90 -1.83
N ILE A 191 -44.04 -10.28 -0.80
CA ILE A 191 -44.01 -11.66 -0.30
C ILE A 191 -45.32 -12.03 0.42
N ILE A 192 -45.98 -11.08 1.07
CA ILE A 192 -47.28 -11.34 1.78
C ILE A 192 -48.45 -11.46 0.81
N ASN A 193 -48.44 -10.70 -0.29
CA ASN A 193 -49.55 -10.57 -1.22
C ASN A 193 -49.44 -11.46 -2.48
N GLY A 194 -48.30 -12.15 -2.67
CA GLY A 194 -48.05 -13.08 -3.75
C GLY A 194 -48.21 -14.52 -3.29
#